data_1561463fb209cb923467ae0947a2bb69
#
_entry.id   1561463fb209cb923467ae0947a2bb69
#
_cell.length_a   1.000
_cell.length_b   1.000
_cell.length_c   1.000
_cell.angle_alpha   90.00
_cell.angle_beta   90.00
_cell.angle_gamma   90.00
#
_symmetry.space_group_name_H-M   'P 1'
#
loop_
_entity.id
_entity.type
_entity.pdbx_description
1 polymer ?
#
loop_
_entity_poly.entity_id
_entity_poly.type
_entity_poly.pdbx_seq_one_letter_code
_entity_poly.pdbx_strand_id
1 'polypeptide(L)'
;RVGSGGIMLPNHAPLMVAEQFGTLATLYPNRIDLGIGRAPGTDGVTMQALRRNLAGSVDDFPRDVMELQHYLKPVQPGQRVSATPGAGTEVPIWILGSSLFGAQLAAALGMPFAFASHFAPDALEDASYIYRRDFKPSAALAAPKFMLAVNVIGADTDAEAAYLRTSVQQAFARL
;
A
#
# COMPACT_ATOMS: atom_id res chain seq x y z
N ARG A 1 -7.72 -10.78 -9.59
CA ARG A 1 -7.63 -9.46 -8.95
C ARG A 1 -6.30 -8.82 -9.33
N VAL A 2 -6.28 -7.50 -9.42
CA VAL A 2 -5.08 -6.69 -9.66
C VAL A 2 -5.10 -5.50 -8.71
N GLY A 3 -3.94 -4.95 -8.40
CA GLY A 3 -3.83 -3.80 -7.50
C GLY A 3 -2.56 -3.00 -7.70
N SER A 4 -2.50 -1.82 -7.12
CA SER A 4 -1.26 -1.05 -7.05
C SER A 4 -0.30 -1.67 -6.05
N GLY A 5 0.99 -1.65 -6.36
CA GLY A 5 1.99 -2.22 -5.46
C GLY A 5 3.17 -1.30 -5.12
N GLY A 6 2.87 0.01 -4.80
CA GLY A 6 1.69 0.72 -4.35
C GLY A 6 1.63 2.19 -4.78
N ILE A 7 0.52 2.81 -4.43
CA ILE A 7 0.41 4.26 -4.46
C ILE A 7 1.16 4.84 -3.25
N MET A 8 2.05 5.78 -3.51
CA MET A 8 2.78 6.51 -2.46
C MET A 8 1.89 7.63 -1.96
N LEU A 9 0.98 7.29 -1.05
CA LEU A 9 -0.12 8.16 -0.62
C LEU A 9 0.34 9.55 -0.19
N PRO A 10 1.51 9.73 0.48
CA PRO A 10 1.99 11.06 0.80
C PRO A 10 2.21 12.00 -0.39
N ASN A 11 2.26 11.52 -1.61
CA ASN A 11 2.41 12.34 -2.83
C ASN A 11 1.07 12.67 -3.50
N HIS A 12 -0.06 12.20 -2.96
CA HIS A 12 -1.37 12.31 -3.60
C HIS A 12 -2.44 12.76 -2.59
N ALA A 13 -3.44 13.49 -3.07
CA ALA A 13 -4.61 13.78 -2.27
C ALA A 13 -5.49 12.51 -2.13
N PRO A 14 -5.90 12.11 -0.91
CA PRO A 14 -6.74 10.92 -0.70
C PRO A 14 -8.01 10.91 -1.55
N LEU A 15 -8.66 12.06 -1.76
CA LEU A 15 -9.83 12.19 -2.63
C LEU A 15 -9.54 11.75 -4.07
N MET A 16 -8.43 12.22 -4.65
CA MET A 16 -8.06 11.85 -6.03
C MET A 16 -7.79 10.34 -6.16
N VAL A 17 -7.12 9.75 -5.18
CA VAL A 17 -6.86 8.31 -5.15
C VAL A 17 -8.18 7.53 -5.06
N ALA A 18 -9.12 7.98 -4.21
CA ALA A 18 -10.43 7.38 -4.08
C ALA A 18 -11.23 7.43 -5.40
N GLU A 19 -11.19 8.55 -6.12
CA GLU A 19 -11.87 8.69 -7.42
C GLU A 19 -11.25 7.82 -8.51
N GLN A 20 -9.90 7.75 -8.58
CA GLN A 20 -9.19 6.93 -9.56
C GLN A 20 -9.47 5.44 -9.34
N PHE A 21 -9.30 4.94 -8.11
CA PHE A 21 -9.55 3.54 -7.79
C PHE A 21 -11.03 3.19 -7.75
N GLY A 22 -11.88 4.13 -7.38
CA GLY A 22 -13.33 4.01 -7.50
C GLY A 22 -13.78 3.87 -8.95
N THR A 23 -13.20 4.64 -9.87
CA THR A 23 -13.43 4.49 -11.32
C THR A 23 -13.05 3.09 -11.80
N LEU A 24 -11.84 2.63 -11.43
CA LEU A 24 -11.38 1.28 -11.79
C LEU A 24 -12.31 0.20 -11.20
N ALA A 25 -12.72 0.34 -9.96
CA ALA A 25 -13.59 -0.64 -9.30
C ALA A 25 -15.01 -0.66 -9.90
N THR A 26 -15.50 0.49 -10.36
CA THR A 26 -16.78 0.60 -11.06
C THR A 26 -16.72 -0.07 -12.43
N LEU A 27 -15.63 0.12 -13.18
CA LEU A 27 -15.41 -0.51 -14.48
C LEU A 27 -15.12 -2.02 -14.37
N TYR A 28 -14.45 -2.44 -13.29
CA TYR A 28 -14.02 -3.82 -13.07
C TYR A 28 -14.42 -4.34 -11.68
N PRO A 29 -15.72 -4.58 -11.43
CA PRO A 29 -16.22 -4.95 -10.10
C PRO A 29 -15.50 -6.17 -9.52
N ASN A 30 -15.17 -6.10 -8.23
CA ASN A 30 -14.52 -7.17 -7.46
C ASN A 30 -13.12 -7.61 -7.96
N ARG A 31 -12.47 -6.81 -8.82
CA ARG A 31 -11.15 -7.13 -9.38
C ARG A 31 -10.03 -6.23 -8.93
N ILE A 32 -10.34 -5.11 -8.29
CA ILE A 32 -9.37 -4.06 -7.95
C ILE A 32 -9.02 -4.10 -6.48
N ASP A 33 -7.73 -4.00 -6.17
CA ASP A 33 -7.17 -3.76 -4.84
C ASP A 33 -6.32 -2.48 -4.85
N LEU A 34 -6.30 -1.76 -3.74
CA LEU A 34 -5.52 -0.53 -3.59
C LEU A 34 -4.38 -0.74 -2.58
N GLY A 35 -3.18 -0.97 -3.06
CA GLY A 35 -1.98 -0.98 -2.24
C GLY A 35 -1.44 0.44 -2.05
N ILE A 36 -1.19 0.84 -0.81
CA ILE A 36 -0.68 2.16 -0.43
C ILE A 36 0.56 2.06 0.44
N GLY A 37 1.52 2.96 0.24
CA GLY A 37 2.76 3.05 0.99
C GLY A 37 3.01 4.43 1.57
N ARG A 38 3.78 4.48 2.67
CA ARG A 38 4.18 5.72 3.35
C ARG A 38 5.37 6.40 2.69
N ALA A 39 6.33 5.62 2.18
CA ALA A 39 7.53 6.19 1.57
C ALA A 39 7.17 7.03 0.34
N PRO A 40 7.78 8.21 0.14
CA PRO A 40 7.51 9.03 -1.05
C PRO A 40 8.01 8.37 -2.34
N GLY A 41 8.97 7.43 -2.27
CA GLY A 41 9.46 6.64 -3.40
C GLY A 41 10.13 7.45 -4.51
N THR A 42 10.47 8.71 -4.24
CA THR A 42 11.04 9.65 -5.22
C THR A 42 11.94 10.66 -4.52
N ASP A 43 12.72 11.43 -5.31
CA ASP A 43 13.54 12.54 -4.83
C ASP A 43 12.71 13.76 -4.40
N GLY A 44 13.36 14.68 -3.67
CA GLY A 44 12.70 15.86 -3.11
C GLY A 44 12.11 16.81 -4.17
N VAL A 45 12.72 16.90 -5.36
CA VAL A 45 12.26 17.79 -6.45
C VAL A 45 10.97 17.24 -7.06
N THR A 46 10.95 15.94 -7.34
CA THR A 46 9.75 15.24 -7.85
C THR A 46 8.61 15.28 -6.81
N MET A 47 8.94 15.11 -5.53
CA MET A 47 7.95 15.21 -4.45
C MET A 47 7.33 16.60 -4.38
N GLN A 48 8.12 17.66 -4.55
CA GLN A 48 7.63 19.05 -4.63
C GLN A 48 6.71 19.27 -5.83
N ALA A 49 7.05 18.70 -6.98
CA ALA A 49 6.25 18.80 -8.20
C ALA A 49 4.88 18.08 -8.06
N LEU A 50 4.83 16.97 -7.35
CA LEU A 50 3.62 16.19 -7.11
C LEU A 50 2.72 16.80 -6.03
N ARG A 51 3.29 17.47 -5.03
CA ARG A 51 2.58 18.06 -3.90
C ARG A 51 2.38 19.56 -4.10
N ARG A 52 1.12 19.99 -4.14
CA ARG A 52 0.75 21.41 -4.10
C ARG A 52 0.81 22.02 -2.69
N ASN A 53 0.72 21.19 -1.65
CA ASN A 53 0.82 21.62 -0.25
C ASN A 53 2.00 20.93 0.43
N LEU A 54 3.08 21.66 0.67
CA LEU A 54 4.30 21.18 1.34
C LEU A 54 4.17 21.10 2.87
N ALA A 55 3.06 21.56 3.45
CA ALA A 55 2.82 21.52 4.89
C ALA A 55 2.46 20.10 5.39
N GLY A 56 2.12 19.17 4.48
CA GLY A 56 1.86 17.77 4.83
C GLY A 56 3.16 16.99 5.05
N SER A 57 3.22 16.21 6.12
CA SER A 57 4.34 15.33 6.47
C SER A 57 4.03 13.88 6.11
N VAL A 58 5.07 13.05 5.95
CA VAL A 58 4.93 11.58 5.92
C VAL A 58 4.33 11.02 7.22
N ASP A 59 4.34 11.80 8.30
CA ASP A 59 3.71 11.48 9.58
C ASP A 59 2.18 11.61 9.52
N ASP A 60 1.64 12.31 8.52
CA ASP A 60 0.20 12.39 8.26
C ASP A 60 -0.38 11.10 7.64
N PHE A 61 0.47 10.17 7.20
CA PHE A 61 0.06 8.96 6.50
C PHE A 61 -1.08 8.18 7.18
N PRO A 62 -1.11 7.96 8.51
CA PRO A 62 -2.23 7.30 9.14
C PRO A 62 -3.57 8.04 8.97
N ARG A 63 -3.54 9.38 9.05
CA ARG A 63 -4.71 10.23 8.83
C ARG A 63 -5.18 10.14 7.38
N ASP A 64 -4.25 10.23 6.43
CA ASP A 64 -4.55 10.15 5.00
C ASP A 64 -5.14 8.78 4.61
N VAL A 65 -4.70 7.69 5.27
CA VAL A 65 -5.30 6.36 5.12
C VAL A 65 -6.74 6.34 5.60
N MET A 66 -7.03 6.90 6.77
CA MET A 66 -8.40 6.96 7.30
C MET A 66 -9.32 7.85 6.43
N GLU A 67 -8.79 8.96 5.92
CA GLU A 67 -9.51 9.83 4.98
C GLU A 67 -9.84 9.08 3.68
N LEU A 68 -8.87 8.37 3.11
CA LEU A 68 -9.08 7.53 1.93
C LEU A 68 -10.14 6.45 2.15
N GLN A 69 -10.10 5.76 3.31
CA GLN A 69 -11.14 4.81 3.68
C GLN A 69 -12.51 5.46 3.77
N HIS A 70 -12.59 6.68 4.33
CA HIS A 70 -13.83 7.42 4.44
C HIS A 70 -14.44 7.72 3.07
N TYR A 71 -13.63 8.15 2.09
CA TYR A 71 -14.11 8.45 0.74
C TYR A 71 -14.60 7.21 -0.04
N LEU A 72 -14.08 6.03 0.26
CA LEU A 72 -14.49 4.78 -0.42
C LEU A 72 -15.74 4.14 0.20
N LYS A 73 -16.15 4.55 1.42
CA LYS A 73 -17.37 4.11 2.07
C LYS A 73 -18.62 4.76 1.44
N PRO A 74 -19.82 4.21 1.68
CA PRO A 74 -21.07 4.87 1.31
C PRO A 74 -21.16 6.29 1.91
N VAL A 75 -21.67 7.23 1.10
CA VAL A 75 -21.83 8.62 1.53
C VAL A 75 -22.73 8.71 2.77
N GLN A 76 -22.29 9.46 3.76
CA GLN A 76 -23.06 9.69 4.99
C GLN A 76 -23.90 10.96 4.90
N PRO A 77 -25.06 11.03 5.58
CA PRO A 77 -25.85 12.25 5.66
C PRO A 77 -25.00 13.44 6.17
N GLY A 78 -25.03 14.57 5.45
CA GLY A 78 -24.26 15.76 5.79
C GLY A 78 -22.80 15.76 5.35
N GLN A 79 -22.30 14.71 4.71
CA GLN A 79 -20.96 14.68 4.12
C GLN A 79 -20.85 15.71 3.00
N ARG A 80 -19.92 16.68 3.14
CA ARG A 80 -19.78 17.81 2.21
C ARG A 80 -18.97 17.48 0.97
N VAL A 81 -18.05 16.52 1.07
CA VAL A 81 -17.15 16.09 -0.02
C VAL A 81 -17.26 14.58 -0.16
N SER A 82 -17.48 14.11 -1.36
CA SER A 82 -17.54 12.68 -1.68
C SER A 82 -16.73 12.37 -2.93
N ALA A 83 -16.11 11.21 -2.98
CA ALA A 83 -15.45 10.72 -4.18
C ALA A 83 -16.48 10.23 -5.20
N THR A 84 -16.40 10.69 -6.44
CA THR A 84 -17.31 10.23 -7.49
C THR A 84 -16.50 9.75 -8.70
N PRO A 85 -16.59 8.44 -9.05
CA PRO A 85 -17.52 7.39 -8.58
C PRO A 85 -17.01 6.53 -7.40
N GLY A 86 -16.05 6.99 -6.59
CA GLY A 86 -15.40 6.19 -5.53
C GLY A 86 -16.27 5.78 -4.35
N ALA A 87 -17.22 6.65 -3.94
CA ALA A 87 -18.04 6.42 -2.76
C ALA A 87 -18.91 5.15 -2.91
N GLY A 88 -18.88 4.30 -1.87
CA GLY A 88 -19.61 3.05 -1.84
C GLY A 88 -18.98 1.89 -2.60
N THR A 89 -17.82 2.08 -3.22
CA THR A 89 -17.11 0.99 -3.91
C THR A 89 -16.36 0.07 -2.94
N GLU A 90 -16.04 0.56 -1.73
CA GLU A 90 -15.37 -0.20 -0.69
C GLU A 90 -14.13 -0.97 -1.19
N VAL A 91 -13.35 -0.36 -2.10
CA VAL A 91 -12.14 -0.95 -2.66
C VAL A 91 -11.23 -1.43 -1.53
N PRO A 92 -10.82 -2.72 -1.50
CA PRO A 92 -9.94 -3.23 -0.47
C PRO A 92 -8.59 -2.51 -0.48
N ILE A 93 -8.23 -1.91 0.66
CA ILE A 93 -6.97 -1.20 0.85
C ILE A 93 -5.96 -2.13 1.53
N TRP A 94 -4.73 -2.18 1.01
CA TRP A 94 -3.59 -2.88 1.57
C TRP A 94 -2.54 -1.88 2.03
N ILE A 95 -2.06 -2.00 3.27
CA ILE A 95 -0.87 -1.28 3.71
C ILE A 95 0.36 -2.02 3.17
N LEU A 96 1.22 -1.32 2.42
CA LEU A 96 2.49 -1.83 1.93
C LEU A 96 3.62 -1.21 2.75
N GLY A 97 4.59 -2.02 3.15
CA GLY A 97 5.73 -1.53 3.91
C GLY A 97 6.90 -2.51 3.94
N SER A 98 8.07 -1.98 4.31
CA SER A 98 9.32 -2.72 4.52
C SER A 98 9.86 -2.54 5.94
N SER A 99 9.03 -2.02 6.86
CA SER A 99 9.42 -1.73 8.24
C SER A 99 8.30 -2.09 9.22
N LEU A 100 8.62 -2.09 10.51
CA LEU A 100 7.67 -2.40 11.58
C LEU A 100 6.52 -1.41 11.66
N PHE A 101 6.72 -0.15 11.24
CA PHE A 101 5.67 0.87 11.23
C PHE A 101 4.44 0.45 10.41
N GLY A 102 4.66 -0.09 9.19
CA GLY A 102 3.55 -0.57 8.34
C GLY A 102 2.77 -1.70 9.00
N ALA A 103 3.48 -2.63 9.66
CA ALA A 103 2.88 -3.73 10.40
C ALA A 103 2.01 -3.24 11.57
N GLN A 104 2.52 -2.31 12.37
CA GLN A 104 1.80 -1.69 13.50
C GLN A 104 0.56 -0.93 13.03
N LEU A 105 0.69 -0.12 11.97
CA LEU A 105 -0.43 0.65 11.43
C LEU A 105 -1.53 -0.27 10.87
N ALA A 106 -1.15 -1.26 10.05
CA ALA A 106 -2.10 -2.22 9.49
C ALA A 106 -2.83 -3.01 10.58
N ALA A 107 -2.10 -3.44 11.63
CA ALA A 107 -2.67 -4.12 12.78
C ALA A 107 -3.67 -3.22 13.54
N ALA A 108 -3.29 -1.97 13.82
CA ALA A 108 -4.13 -1.03 14.55
C ALA A 108 -5.42 -0.66 13.82
N LEU A 109 -5.36 -0.56 12.47
CA LEU A 109 -6.50 -0.23 11.62
C LEU A 109 -7.30 -1.46 11.16
N GLY A 110 -6.87 -2.69 11.50
CA GLY A 110 -7.52 -3.93 11.04
C GLY A 110 -7.49 -4.10 9.53
N MET A 111 -6.36 -3.76 8.88
CA MET A 111 -6.19 -3.76 7.43
C MET A 111 -5.27 -4.89 6.97
N PRO A 112 -5.40 -5.38 5.73
CA PRO A 112 -4.42 -6.29 5.13
C PRO A 112 -3.04 -5.62 5.04
N PHE A 113 -1.99 -6.42 5.25
CA PHE A 113 -0.61 -5.97 5.21
C PHE A 113 0.22 -6.74 4.20
N ALA A 114 0.94 -6.03 3.34
CA ALA A 114 1.90 -6.60 2.39
C ALA A 114 3.32 -6.14 2.76
N PHE A 115 4.20 -7.11 3.01
CA PHE A 115 5.58 -6.84 3.40
C PHE A 115 6.55 -7.03 2.23
N ALA A 116 7.36 -6.00 1.99
CA ALA A 116 8.31 -5.95 0.89
C ALA A 116 9.63 -6.68 1.23
N SER A 117 9.56 -7.98 1.55
CA SER A 117 10.72 -8.80 1.92
C SER A 117 11.72 -9.02 0.79
N HIS A 118 11.32 -8.72 -0.45
CA HIS A 118 12.21 -8.77 -1.60
C HIS A 118 13.38 -7.77 -1.54
N PHE A 119 13.28 -6.73 -0.71
CA PHE A 119 14.38 -5.79 -0.44
C PHE A 119 14.64 -5.50 1.04
N ALA A 120 13.79 -5.94 1.96
CA ALA A 120 13.97 -5.77 3.40
C ALA A 120 13.72 -7.10 4.15
N PRO A 121 14.47 -8.18 3.85
CA PRO A 121 14.20 -9.51 4.41
C PRO A 121 14.38 -9.58 5.93
N ASP A 122 15.32 -8.81 6.49
CA ASP A 122 15.72 -8.92 7.89
C ASP A 122 14.60 -8.56 8.88
N ALA A 123 13.71 -7.63 8.50
CA ALA A 123 12.60 -7.21 9.34
C ALA A 123 11.31 -8.04 9.15
N LEU A 124 11.35 -9.07 8.30
CA LEU A 124 10.15 -9.84 7.92
C LEU A 124 9.50 -10.55 9.11
N GLU A 125 10.29 -11.28 9.89
CA GLU A 125 9.78 -12.08 11.01
C GLU A 125 9.14 -11.18 12.06
N ASP A 126 9.83 -10.12 12.47
CA ASP A 126 9.33 -9.15 13.44
C ASP A 126 8.06 -8.44 12.94
N ALA A 127 8.04 -8.01 11.68
CA ALA A 127 6.86 -7.37 11.09
C ALA A 127 5.66 -8.31 11.05
N SER A 128 5.86 -9.57 10.66
CA SER A 128 4.82 -10.61 10.63
C SER A 128 4.29 -10.91 12.03
N TYR A 129 5.20 -11.03 13.01
CA TYR A 129 4.85 -11.29 14.40
C TYR A 129 4.04 -10.13 14.99
N ILE A 130 4.51 -8.89 14.87
CA ILE A 130 3.85 -7.69 15.38
C ILE A 130 2.47 -7.53 14.75
N TYR A 131 2.38 -7.66 13.42
CA TYR A 131 1.11 -7.53 12.72
C TYR A 131 0.06 -8.53 13.22
N ARG A 132 0.43 -9.79 13.42
CA ARG A 132 -0.49 -10.84 13.88
C ARG A 132 -0.85 -10.70 15.34
N ARG A 133 0.12 -10.36 16.20
CA ARG A 133 -0.08 -10.20 17.65
C ARG A 133 -1.01 -9.03 17.96
N ASP A 134 -0.79 -7.88 17.30
CA ASP A 134 -1.45 -6.62 17.63
C ASP A 134 -2.67 -6.33 16.75
N PHE A 135 -3.05 -7.26 15.87
CA PHE A 135 -4.15 -7.10 14.94
C PHE A 135 -5.49 -6.87 15.66
N LYS A 136 -6.16 -5.78 15.29
CA LYS A 136 -7.51 -5.45 15.75
C LYS A 136 -8.50 -5.73 14.64
N PRO A 137 -9.44 -6.66 14.81
CA PRO A 137 -10.48 -6.91 13.81
C PRO A 137 -11.23 -5.64 13.42
N SER A 138 -11.56 -5.49 12.14
CA SER A 138 -12.37 -4.40 11.61
C SER A 138 -13.58 -4.93 10.85
N ALA A 139 -14.49 -4.05 10.43
CA ALA A 139 -15.62 -4.44 9.59
C ALA A 139 -15.17 -5.03 8.23
N ALA A 140 -14.01 -4.61 7.73
CA ALA A 140 -13.46 -5.08 6.45
C ALA A 140 -12.65 -6.38 6.59
N LEU A 141 -12.10 -6.69 7.78
CA LEU A 141 -11.19 -7.81 7.97
C LEU A 141 -11.29 -8.38 9.39
N ALA A 142 -11.79 -9.61 9.50
CA ALA A 142 -12.00 -10.28 10.79
C ALA A 142 -10.73 -10.91 11.38
N ALA A 143 -9.74 -11.25 10.55
CA ALA A 143 -8.48 -11.89 10.93
C ALA A 143 -7.30 -11.34 10.13
N PRO A 144 -6.05 -11.42 10.65
CA PRO A 144 -4.87 -10.92 9.95
C PRO A 144 -4.72 -11.52 8.55
N LYS A 145 -4.50 -10.66 7.55
CA LYS A 145 -4.21 -11.05 6.16
C LYS A 145 -2.87 -10.50 5.74
N PHE A 146 -1.88 -11.37 5.64
CA PHE A 146 -0.49 -11.04 5.36
C PHE A 146 -0.10 -11.48 3.95
N MET A 147 0.58 -10.61 3.20
CA MET A 147 1.16 -10.91 1.89
C MET A 147 2.68 -10.76 1.96
N LEU A 148 3.38 -11.74 1.42
CA LEU A 148 4.83 -11.76 1.28
C LEU A 148 5.21 -11.42 -0.16
N ALA A 149 6.10 -10.46 -0.36
CA ALA A 149 6.70 -10.16 -1.65
C ALA A 149 8.08 -10.82 -1.76
N VAL A 150 8.32 -11.54 -2.86
CA VAL A 150 9.58 -12.24 -3.12
C VAL A 150 10.10 -11.96 -4.52
N ASN A 151 11.43 -11.99 -4.68
CA ASN A 151 12.06 -12.00 -6.01
C ASN A 151 12.02 -13.42 -6.56
N VAL A 152 11.50 -13.57 -7.78
CA VAL A 152 11.49 -14.84 -8.52
C VAL A 152 12.21 -14.63 -9.85
N ILE A 153 13.18 -15.50 -10.14
CA ILE A 153 13.96 -15.48 -11.39
C ILE A 153 13.77 -16.85 -12.03
N GLY A 154 13.02 -16.87 -13.15
CA GLY A 154 12.78 -18.06 -13.94
C GLY A 154 13.66 -18.08 -15.17
N ALA A 155 14.21 -19.27 -15.53
CA ALA A 155 14.96 -19.53 -16.73
C ALA A 155 14.86 -21.02 -17.10
N ASP A 156 15.34 -21.41 -18.27
CA ASP A 156 15.30 -22.82 -18.72
C ASP A 156 16.24 -23.70 -17.92
N THR A 157 17.30 -23.13 -17.29
CA THR A 157 18.26 -23.84 -16.46
C THR A 157 18.58 -23.08 -15.18
N ASP A 158 19.00 -23.78 -14.12
CA ASP A 158 19.43 -23.17 -12.86
C ASP A 158 20.69 -22.27 -13.06
N ALA A 159 21.59 -22.65 -13.98
CA ALA A 159 22.79 -21.86 -14.30
C ALA A 159 22.41 -20.52 -14.91
N GLU A 160 21.43 -20.48 -15.82
CA GLU A 160 20.90 -19.26 -16.42
C GLU A 160 20.17 -18.42 -15.38
N ALA A 161 19.33 -19.00 -14.56
CA ALA A 161 18.64 -18.31 -13.47
C ALA A 161 19.65 -17.68 -12.49
N ALA A 162 20.71 -18.39 -12.13
CA ALA A 162 21.79 -17.87 -11.30
C ALA A 162 22.51 -16.69 -11.97
N TYR A 163 22.77 -16.75 -13.25
CA TYR A 163 23.36 -15.64 -14.01
C TYR A 163 22.41 -14.41 -14.05
N LEU A 164 21.14 -14.58 -14.35
CA LEU A 164 20.16 -13.49 -14.36
C LEU A 164 20.00 -12.84 -12.98
N ARG A 165 20.10 -13.63 -11.91
CA ARG A 165 20.08 -13.14 -10.52
C ARG A 165 21.17 -12.13 -10.22
N THR A 166 22.31 -12.18 -10.92
CA THR A 166 23.42 -11.22 -10.70
C THR A 166 23.02 -9.76 -10.91
N SER A 167 22.04 -9.50 -11.78
CA SER A 167 21.51 -8.14 -12.00
C SER A 167 20.83 -7.58 -10.74
N VAL A 168 20.06 -8.40 -10.04
CA VAL A 168 19.43 -8.03 -8.76
C VAL A 168 20.50 -7.82 -7.69
N GLN A 169 21.48 -8.72 -7.61
CA GLN A 169 22.59 -8.61 -6.65
C GLN A 169 23.41 -7.33 -6.86
N GLN A 170 23.69 -6.95 -8.12
CA GLN A 170 24.39 -5.71 -8.44
C GLN A 170 23.57 -4.46 -8.07
N ALA A 171 22.24 -4.49 -8.22
CA ALA A 171 21.38 -3.39 -7.80
C ALA A 171 21.47 -3.18 -6.28
N PHE A 172 21.42 -4.25 -5.49
CA PHE A 172 21.56 -4.18 -4.02
C PHE A 172 22.98 -3.76 -3.56
N ALA A 173 24.03 -4.15 -4.29
CA ALA A 173 25.40 -3.76 -3.94
C ALA A 173 25.70 -2.27 -4.20
N ARG A 174 24.82 -1.55 -4.90
CA ARG A 174 24.94 -0.11 -5.20
C ARG A 174 24.11 0.79 -4.30
N LEU A 175 23.24 0.21 -3.47
CA LEU A 175 22.42 0.89 -2.47
C LEU A 175 23.16 1.03 -1.13
#